data_c0616784a0213d99e93c0d58fe341ba8
#
_entry.id   c0616784a0213d99e93c0d58fe341ba8
#
_cell.length_a   1.000
_cell.length_b   1.000
_cell.length_c   1.000
_cell.angle_alpha   90.00
_cell.angle_beta   90.00
_cell.angle_gamma   90.00
#
_symmetry.space_group_name_H-M   'P 1'
#
loop_
_entity.id
_entity.type
_entity.pdbx_description
1 polymer ?
#
loop_
_entity_poly.entity_id
_entity_poly.type
_entity_poly.pdbx_seq_one_letter_code
_entity_poly.pdbx_strand_id
1 'polypeptide(L)'
;MNISIKTNYDNCKNELEEVVRAFSPYLTLSEDGEVVSASLFYDDHTAKTLVSAASFPVISREYTVDATWSDLYKKRCLKRFIKRDLYDFFSAITGVSLSYGSLTGIRPTKLFYELIDENKDPQKELVEYFRVSPEKASLVAEICDAQRGIYLAEPQKQDWFVNVPFCPSRCHYCSFLSEVIRPKSNLPDYVDALVRDIKSVPMTKERRAIYVGGGTPTSLSAEQLDVVLGAIDAKGEEFTVEAGRPDTLTAEKVSVLKTRGVTRVSVNPQTFKQETLDLIGRRHRVDDIFEAYRLVREAGGFDVNMDFITMLPGETFEDFKRSMSIAVDLAPENITVHSLSIKRGSVFAETKYDNFSDGLAEHMSAYAREVLEAAGYRPYYTYRQKNTTGRQENVGYAKPNKVCKYNVDIMEETHDIYASGAGAISKRLFGNGRIERLAEVKEIKGYLERIDEMIAKKIDFFRD
;
A
#
# COMPACT_ATOMS: atom_id res chain seq x y z
N MET A 1 -8.66 -24.48 -14.89
CA MET A 1 -8.11 -25.79 -14.52
C MET A 1 -7.87 -25.84 -13.02
N ASN A 2 -8.27 -26.91 -12.33
CA ASN A 2 -8.01 -27.09 -10.90
C ASN A 2 -6.60 -27.65 -10.69
N ILE A 3 -5.84 -27.06 -9.76
CA ILE A 3 -4.42 -27.38 -9.49
C ILE A 3 -4.22 -27.66 -8.00
N SER A 4 -3.45 -28.70 -7.70
CA SER A 4 -2.91 -28.99 -6.38
C SER A 4 -1.38 -28.91 -6.41
N ILE A 5 -0.78 -28.14 -5.51
CA ILE A 5 0.69 -27.97 -5.46
C ILE A 5 1.30 -28.94 -4.44
N LYS A 6 2.29 -29.70 -4.92
CA LYS A 6 3.19 -30.48 -4.08
C LYS A 6 4.61 -29.93 -4.19
N THR A 7 5.32 -29.85 -3.09
CA THR A 7 6.71 -29.39 -3.07
C THR A 7 7.50 -30.13 -1.97
N ASN A 8 8.78 -30.31 -2.21
CA ASN A 8 9.74 -30.78 -1.19
C ASN A 8 10.38 -29.62 -0.42
N TYR A 9 9.98 -28.36 -0.73
CA TYR A 9 10.48 -27.15 -0.09
C TYR A 9 9.34 -26.43 0.64
N ASP A 10 8.89 -27.00 1.76
CA ASP A 10 7.69 -26.57 2.51
C ASP A 10 7.71 -25.09 2.89
N ASN A 11 8.89 -24.54 3.14
CA ASN A 11 9.07 -23.10 3.42
C ASN A 11 8.62 -22.18 2.29
N CYS A 12 8.26 -22.71 1.11
CA CYS A 12 7.84 -21.96 -0.06
C CYS A 12 6.41 -22.30 -0.53
N LYS A 13 5.72 -23.26 0.09
CA LYS A 13 4.43 -23.74 -0.38
C LYS A 13 3.41 -22.61 -0.59
N ASN A 14 3.25 -21.74 0.39
CA ASN A 14 2.31 -20.61 0.29
C ASN A 14 2.65 -19.66 -0.87
N GLU A 15 3.95 -19.40 -1.10
CA GLU A 15 4.40 -18.54 -2.22
C GLU A 15 4.20 -19.21 -3.58
N LEU A 16 4.30 -20.55 -3.67
CA LEU A 16 3.98 -21.30 -4.89
C LEU A 16 2.48 -21.27 -5.17
N GLU A 17 1.65 -21.45 -4.15
CA GLU A 17 0.20 -21.29 -4.28
C GLU A 17 -0.21 -19.87 -4.72
N GLU A 18 0.52 -18.82 -4.27
CA GLU A 18 0.31 -17.46 -4.75
C GLU A 18 0.60 -17.33 -6.25
N VAL A 19 1.58 -18.07 -6.78
CA VAL A 19 1.81 -18.12 -8.23
C VAL A 19 0.60 -18.72 -8.94
N VAL A 20 0.01 -19.81 -8.44
CA VAL A 20 -1.24 -20.40 -9.00
C VAL A 20 -2.38 -19.37 -8.96
N ARG A 21 -2.62 -18.78 -7.79
CA ARG A 21 -3.66 -17.75 -7.63
C ARG A 21 -3.44 -16.57 -8.58
N ALA A 22 -2.17 -16.32 -8.95
CA ALA A 22 -1.84 -15.30 -9.92
C ALA A 22 -2.36 -15.60 -11.32
N PHE A 23 -2.69 -16.80 -11.70
CA PHE A 23 -3.29 -17.18 -12.98
C PHE A 23 -4.83 -17.33 -12.95
N SER A 24 -5.53 -16.95 -11.87
CA SER A 24 -7.00 -16.95 -11.87
C SER A 24 -7.55 -15.97 -12.94
N PRO A 25 -8.63 -16.22 -13.67
CA PRO A 25 -9.52 -17.36 -13.46
C PRO A 25 -9.08 -18.64 -14.19
N TYR A 26 -7.95 -18.65 -14.90
CA TYR A 26 -7.50 -19.79 -15.70
C TYR A 26 -7.14 -21.00 -14.82
N LEU A 27 -6.53 -20.73 -13.66
CA LEU A 27 -6.16 -21.73 -12.66
C LEU A 27 -6.88 -21.48 -11.34
N THR A 28 -7.27 -22.57 -10.66
CA THR A 28 -7.89 -22.53 -9.34
C THR A 28 -7.22 -23.56 -8.44
N LEU A 29 -6.85 -23.15 -7.22
CA LEU A 29 -6.33 -24.11 -6.22
C LEU A 29 -7.46 -25.03 -5.73
N SER A 30 -7.20 -26.32 -5.76
CA SER A 30 -8.12 -27.36 -5.29
C SER A 30 -7.34 -28.58 -4.80
N GLU A 31 -7.76 -29.20 -3.71
CA GLU A 31 -7.13 -30.43 -3.20
C GLU A 31 -7.28 -31.59 -4.19
N ASP A 32 -8.39 -31.65 -4.93
CA ASP A 32 -8.69 -32.67 -5.95
C ASP A 32 -8.20 -32.25 -7.35
N GLY A 33 -7.41 -31.17 -7.45
CA GLY A 33 -6.88 -30.70 -8.72
C GLY A 33 -5.73 -31.54 -9.28
N GLU A 34 -5.35 -31.31 -10.55
CA GLU A 34 -4.17 -31.91 -11.13
C GLU A 34 -2.93 -31.56 -10.29
N VAL A 35 -2.18 -32.58 -9.92
CA VAL A 35 -1.00 -32.41 -9.06
C VAL A 35 0.15 -31.85 -9.88
N VAL A 36 0.54 -30.61 -9.57
CA VAL A 36 1.78 -30.01 -10.05
C VAL A 36 2.84 -30.13 -8.97
N SER A 37 3.89 -30.89 -9.27
CA SER A 37 5.04 -31.07 -8.39
C SER A 37 6.09 -30.02 -8.70
N ALA A 38 6.41 -29.17 -7.72
CA ALA A 38 7.46 -28.15 -7.81
C ALA A 38 8.54 -28.48 -6.77
N SER A 39 9.65 -29.06 -7.22
CA SER A 39 10.73 -29.54 -6.36
C SER A 39 11.98 -28.71 -6.52
N LEU A 40 12.71 -28.52 -5.42
CA LEU A 40 13.96 -27.79 -5.34
C LEU A 40 15.02 -28.65 -4.62
N PHE A 41 16.12 -28.89 -5.28
CA PHE A 41 17.31 -29.57 -4.74
C PHE A 41 18.47 -28.59 -4.78
N TYR A 42 19.24 -28.45 -3.73
CA TYR A 42 20.33 -27.50 -3.67
C TYR A 42 21.46 -27.92 -2.73
N ASP A 43 22.64 -27.44 -3.03
CA ASP A 43 23.84 -27.50 -2.20
C ASP A 43 24.47 -26.10 -2.06
N ASP A 44 25.75 -26.01 -1.76
CA ASP A 44 26.45 -24.72 -1.61
C ASP A 44 26.86 -24.09 -2.93
N HIS A 45 26.75 -24.78 -4.05
CA HIS A 45 27.21 -24.31 -5.36
C HIS A 45 26.12 -24.31 -6.42
N THR A 46 25.15 -25.21 -6.30
CA THR A 46 24.09 -25.38 -7.30
C THR A 46 22.71 -25.49 -6.68
N ALA A 47 21.72 -25.09 -7.44
CA ALA A 47 20.32 -25.38 -7.16
C ALA A 47 19.64 -25.90 -8.43
N LYS A 48 18.87 -26.98 -8.31
CA LYS A 48 18.09 -27.55 -9.39
C LYS A 48 16.62 -27.53 -9.06
N THR A 49 15.84 -26.94 -9.96
CA THR A 49 14.37 -26.97 -9.89
C THR A 49 13.83 -28.03 -10.82
N LEU A 50 12.70 -28.59 -10.45
CA LEU A 50 11.92 -29.51 -11.26
C LEU A 50 10.44 -29.20 -11.09
N VAL A 51 9.78 -28.78 -12.17
CA VAL A 51 8.33 -28.56 -12.21
C VAL A 51 7.71 -29.54 -13.19
N SER A 52 6.75 -30.35 -12.73
CA SER A 52 6.13 -31.40 -13.52
C SER A 52 4.67 -31.62 -13.13
N ALA A 53 3.88 -32.02 -14.11
CA ALA A 53 2.53 -32.58 -13.95
C ALA A 53 2.33 -33.72 -14.96
N ALA A 54 1.34 -34.57 -14.72
CA ALA A 54 1.16 -35.80 -15.53
C ALA A 54 0.92 -35.51 -17.03
N SER A 55 0.20 -34.44 -17.32
CA SER A 55 -0.28 -34.11 -18.68
C SER A 55 0.57 -33.07 -19.43
N PHE A 56 1.66 -32.56 -18.84
CA PHE A 56 2.38 -31.42 -19.36
C PHE A 56 3.90 -31.64 -19.42
N PRO A 57 4.62 -30.92 -20.31
CA PRO A 57 6.07 -30.98 -20.38
C PRO A 57 6.73 -30.58 -19.06
N VAL A 58 7.82 -31.27 -18.73
CA VAL A 58 8.61 -30.98 -17.53
C VAL A 58 9.51 -29.78 -17.76
N ILE A 59 9.56 -28.87 -16.77
CA ILE A 59 10.58 -27.83 -16.70
C ILE A 59 11.63 -28.26 -15.67
N SER A 60 12.90 -28.35 -16.09
CA SER A 60 14.03 -28.58 -15.21
C SER A 60 15.12 -27.58 -15.53
N ARG A 61 15.62 -26.85 -14.50
CA ARG A 61 16.69 -25.86 -14.65
C ARG A 61 17.69 -25.96 -13.52
N GLU A 62 18.93 -25.60 -13.84
CA GLU A 62 20.01 -25.47 -12.87
C GLU A 62 20.41 -24.01 -12.70
N TYR A 63 20.76 -23.64 -11.47
CA TYR A 63 21.14 -22.29 -11.06
C TYR A 63 22.42 -22.37 -10.23
N THR A 64 23.26 -21.35 -10.38
CA THR A 64 24.43 -21.18 -9.52
C THR A 64 24.00 -20.65 -8.16
N VAL A 65 24.53 -21.24 -7.12
CA VAL A 65 24.45 -20.78 -5.73
C VAL A 65 25.86 -20.34 -5.34
N ASP A 66 25.97 -19.15 -4.76
CA ASP A 66 27.26 -18.66 -4.28
C ASP A 66 27.37 -18.98 -2.78
N ALA A 67 28.42 -19.71 -2.42
CA ALA A 67 28.69 -20.11 -1.03
C ALA A 67 28.91 -18.90 -0.09
N THR A 68 29.19 -17.72 -0.63
CA THR A 68 29.35 -16.47 0.14
C THR A 68 28.02 -15.80 0.51
N TRP A 69 26.89 -16.26 -0.06
CA TRP A 69 25.60 -15.70 0.26
C TRP A 69 25.23 -15.92 1.72
N SER A 70 24.69 -14.88 2.36
CA SER A 70 24.08 -15.07 3.69
C SER A 70 22.88 -16.04 3.59
N ASP A 71 22.58 -16.75 4.65
CA ASP A 71 21.45 -17.71 4.71
C ASP A 71 20.14 -17.07 4.28
N LEU A 72 19.91 -15.81 4.68
CA LEU A 72 18.71 -15.06 4.32
C LEU A 72 18.64 -14.78 2.81
N TYR A 73 19.74 -14.36 2.22
CA TYR A 73 19.83 -14.09 0.79
C TYR A 73 19.74 -15.39 -0.03
N LYS A 74 20.47 -16.45 0.36
CA LYS A 74 20.39 -17.78 -0.24
C LYS A 74 18.95 -18.29 -0.27
N LYS A 75 18.25 -18.25 0.89
CA LYS A 75 16.84 -18.64 0.98
C LYS A 75 15.93 -17.83 0.05
N ARG A 76 16.20 -16.54 -0.11
CA ARG A 76 15.45 -15.67 -1.02
C ARG A 76 15.67 -16.05 -2.48
N CYS A 77 16.91 -16.28 -2.89
CA CYS A 77 17.25 -16.70 -4.26
C CYS A 77 16.63 -18.07 -4.60
N LEU A 78 16.72 -19.04 -3.71
CA LEU A 78 16.11 -20.37 -3.88
C LEU A 78 14.59 -20.27 -4.10
N LYS A 79 13.90 -19.43 -3.35
CA LYS A 79 12.46 -19.16 -3.57
C LYS A 79 12.19 -18.48 -4.92
N ARG A 80 13.08 -17.59 -5.38
CA ARG A 80 12.96 -16.94 -6.70
C ARG A 80 13.11 -17.95 -7.83
N PHE A 81 14.05 -18.89 -7.74
CA PHE A 81 14.27 -19.91 -8.75
C PHE A 81 13.03 -20.76 -8.99
N ILE A 82 12.51 -21.38 -7.93
CA ILE A 82 11.36 -22.29 -8.07
C ILE A 82 10.08 -21.56 -8.46
N LYS A 83 9.87 -20.31 -7.98
CA LYS A 83 8.71 -19.50 -8.36
C LYS A 83 8.74 -19.08 -9.82
N ARG A 84 9.92 -18.72 -10.36
CA ARG A 84 10.09 -18.39 -11.77
C ARG A 84 9.75 -19.59 -12.65
N ASP A 85 10.27 -20.75 -12.31
CA ASP A 85 10.04 -21.93 -13.14
C ASP A 85 8.60 -22.43 -13.06
N LEU A 86 7.96 -22.31 -11.91
CA LEU A 86 6.52 -22.56 -11.79
C LEU A 86 5.69 -21.55 -12.59
N TYR A 87 6.09 -20.27 -12.61
CA TYR A 87 5.45 -19.27 -13.47
C TYR A 87 5.60 -19.62 -14.95
N ASP A 88 6.82 -19.93 -15.41
CA ASP A 88 7.09 -20.30 -16.80
C ASP A 88 6.26 -21.55 -17.20
N PHE A 89 6.10 -22.51 -16.28
CA PHE A 89 5.26 -23.69 -16.47
C PHE A 89 3.78 -23.30 -16.68
N PHE A 90 3.23 -22.49 -15.78
CA PHE A 90 1.84 -22.08 -15.91
C PHE A 90 1.58 -21.14 -17.09
N SER A 91 2.52 -20.27 -17.41
CA SER A 91 2.43 -19.43 -18.61
C SER A 91 2.39 -20.28 -19.88
N ALA A 92 3.21 -21.33 -19.96
CA ALA A 92 3.22 -22.23 -21.11
C ALA A 92 1.90 -23.03 -21.29
N ILE A 93 1.31 -23.52 -20.20
CA ILE A 93 0.07 -24.34 -20.29
C ILE A 93 -1.20 -23.51 -20.42
N THR A 94 -1.20 -22.26 -19.94
CA THR A 94 -2.38 -21.38 -20.03
C THR A 94 -2.32 -20.44 -21.24
N GLY A 95 -1.15 -20.23 -21.83
CA GLY A 95 -0.91 -19.20 -22.85
C GLY A 95 -0.96 -17.77 -22.32
N VAL A 96 -1.00 -17.58 -20.99
CA VAL A 96 -1.16 -16.28 -20.33
C VAL A 96 0.18 -15.78 -19.79
N SER A 97 0.49 -14.51 -20.08
CA SER A 97 1.60 -13.77 -19.48
C SER A 97 1.07 -12.73 -18.50
N LEU A 98 1.53 -12.80 -17.25
CA LEU A 98 1.13 -11.83 -16.22
C LEU A 98 2.01 -10.58 -16.32
N SER A 99 1.44 -9.40 -16.13
CA SER A 99 2.15 -8.12 -16.24
C SER A 99 3.34 -7.98 -15.29
N TYR A 100 3.27 -8.60 -14.10
CA TYR A 100 4.38 -8.68 -13.15
C TYR A 100 5.14 -10.02 -13.14
N GLY A 101 4.91 -10.85 -14.17
CA GLY A 101 5.63 -12.12 -14.32
C GLY A 101 5.59 -13.00 -13.08
N SER A 102 6.73 -13.52 -12.68
CA SER A 102 6.90 -14.39 -11.52
C SER A 102 6.90 -13.65 -10.17
N LEU A 103 6.77 -12.32 -10.17
CA LEU A 103 6.77 -11.54 -8.93
C LEU A 103 5.42 -11.64 -8.22
N THR A 104 5.42 -12.28 -7.05
CA THR A 104 4.28 -12.34 -6.15
C THR A 104 4.40 -11.33 -4.99
N GLY A 105 5.54 -10.61 -4.91
CA GLY A 105 5.80 -9.59 -3.90
C GLY A 105 4.96 -8.32 -4.09
N ILE A 106 4.78 -7.59 -3.00
CA ILE A 106 3.94 -6.38 -2.98
C ILE A 106 4.71 -5.10 -3.33
N ARG A 107 6.04 -5.14 -3.37
CA ARG A 107 6.93 -3.97 -3.57
C ARG A 107 7.97 -4.25 -4.66
N PRO A 108 7.65 -3.99 -5.94
CA PRO A 108 8.60 -4.21 -7.04
C PRO A 108 9.79 -3.23 -6.99
N THR A 109 9.62 -2.03 -6.47
CA THR A 109 10.67 -1.03 -6.28
C THR A 109 11.78 -1.52 -5.35
N LYS A 110 11.44 -2.22 -4.27
CA LYS A 110 12.44 -2.80 -3.37
C LYS A 110 13.34 -3.81 -4.08
N LEU A 111 12.78 -4.63 -4.98
CA LEU A 111 13.58 -5.53 -5.81
C LEU A 111 14.48 -4.76 -6.78
N PHE A 112 13.97 -3.65 -7.34
CA PHE A 112 14.73 -2.81 -8.25
C PHE A 112 15.98 -2.23 -7.58
N TYR A 113 15.85 -1.68 -6.36
CA TYR A 113 16.98 -1.20 -5.57
C TYR A 113 17.94 -2.32 -5.20
N GLU A 114 17.43 -3.48 -4.82
CA GLU A 114 18.25 -4.66 -4.52
C GLU A 114 19.13 -5.10 -5.73
N LEU A 115 18.57 -5.04 -6.94
CA LEU A 115 19.31 -5.34 -8.17
C LEU A 115 20.38 -4.27 -8.48
N ILE A 116 20.13 -3.00 -8.16
CA ILE A 116 21.18 -1.96 -8.23
C ILE A 116 22.34 -2.28 -7.29
N ASP A 117 22.02 -2.63 -6.04
CA ASP A 117 23.04 -2.99 -5.03
C ASP A 117 23.86 -4.23 -5.44
N GLU A 118 23.25 -5.13 -6.24
CA GLU A 118 23.91 -6.28 -6.86
C GLU A 118 24.72 -5.94 -8.13
N ASN A 119 24.84 -4.67 -8.51
CA ASN A 119 25.47 -4.20 -9.76
C ASN A 119 24.87 -4.85 -11.02
N LYS A 120 23.59 -5.14 -11.03
CA LYS A 120 22.82 -5.63 -12.19
C LYS A 120 22.08 -4.48 -12.86
N ASP A 121 21.69 -4.69 -14.13
CA ASP A 121 20.71 -3.83 -14.79
C ASP A 121 19.29 -4.21 -14.30
N PRO A 122 18.64 -3.39 -13.44
CA PRO A 122 17.40 -3.80 -12.82
C PRO A 122 16.24 -3.96 -13.81
N GLN A 123 16.17 -3.09 -14.81
CA GLN A 123 15.08 -3.13 -15.80
C GLN A 123 15.20 -4.37 -16.69
N LYS A 124 16.42 -4.69 -17.12
CA LYS A 124 16.71 -5.92 -17.87
C LYS A 124 16.39 -7.17 -17.05
N GLU A 125 16.83 -7.22 -15.80
CA GLU A 125 16.55 -8.36 -14.90
C GLU A 125 15.03 -8.54 -14.65
N LEU A 126 14.30 -7.44 -14.45
CA LEU A 126 12.85 -7.52 -14.31
C LEU A 126 12.18 -8.17 -15.52
N VAL A 127 12.60 -7.80 -16.74
CA VAL A 127 12.01 -8.34 -17.97
C VAL A 127 12.52 -9.76 -18.25
N GLU A 128 13.83 -9.98 -18.31
CA GLU A 128 14.41 -11.24 -18.79
C GLU A 128 14.36 -12.33 -17.73
N TYR A 129 14.66 -12.01 -16.46
CA TYR A 129 14.68 -13.01 -15.40
C TYR A 129 13.32 -13.16 -14.73
N PHE A 130 12.69 -12.07 -14.30
CA PHE A 130 11.43 -12.15 -13.55
C PHE A 130 10.17 -12.17 -14.43
N ARG A 131 10.30 -12.04 -15.77
CA ARG A 131 9.19 -12.06 -16.74
C ARG A 131 8.19 -10.92 -16.54
N VAL A 132 8.62 -9.81 -15.94
CA VAL A 132 7.81 -8.59 -15.85
C VAL A 132 7.65 -7.99 -17.23
N SER A 133 6.45 -7.47 -17.56
CA SER A 133 6.25 -6.80 -18.84
C SER A 133 7.15 -5.55 -18.97
N PRO A 134 7.59 -5.18 -20.19
CA PRO A 134 8.42 -3.99 -20.39
C PRO A 134 7.79 -2.72 -19.84
N GLU A 135 6.45 -2.58 -19.97
CA GLU A 135 5.69 -1.41 -19.48
C GLU A 135 5.75 -1.30 -17.95
N LYS A 136 5.61 -2.44 -17.23
CA LYS A 136 5.69 -2.45 -15.76
C LYS A 136 7.12 -2.30 -15.27
N ALA A 137 8.11 -2.83 -15.99
CA ALA A 137 9.52 -2.62 -15.68
C ALA A 137 9.90 -1.14 -15.86
N SER A 138 9.39 -0.46 -16.92
CA SER A 138 9.54 0.99 -17.11
C SER A 138 8.90 1.79 -15.98
N LEU A 139 7.65 1.45 -15.61
CA LEU A 139 6.96 2.11 -14.49
C LEU A 139 7.77 2.03 -13.20
N VAL A 140 8.31 0.85 -12.87
CA VAL A 140 9.14 0.67 -11.67
C VAL A 140 10.42 1.50 -11.74
N ALA A 141 11.09 1.54 -12.90
CA ALA A 141 12.28 2.36 -13.12
C ALA A 141 12.00 3.86 -12.94
N GLU A 142 10.89 4.36 -13.51
CA GLU A 142 10.47 5.76 -13.38
C GLU A 142 10.16 6.14 -11.93
N ILE A 143 9.51 5.25 -11.18
CA ILE A 143 9.24 5.44 -9.75
C ILE A 143 10.56 5.56 -8.98
N CYS A 144 11.50 4.66 -9.20
CA CYS A 144 12.80 4.71 -8.54
C CYS A 144 13.60 5.96 -8.94
N ASP A 145 13.45 6.43 -10.19
CA ASP A 145 14.04 7.69 -10.62
C ASP A 145 13.42 8.90 -9.90
N ALA A 146 12.08 8.93 -9.76
CA ALA A 146 11.37 9.98 -9.03
C ALA A 146 11.70 10.00 -7.53
N GLN A 147 12.14 8.88 -6.98
CA GLN A 147 12.57 8.75 -5.58
C GLN A 147 14.02 9.20 -5.33
N ARG A 148 14.79 9.59 -6.37
CA ARG A 148 16.16 10.06 -6.20
C ARG A 148 16.23 11.26 -5.26
N GLY A 149 17.12 11.20 -4.26
CA GLY A 149 17.25 12.22 -3.23
C GLY A 149 16.18 12.17 -2.13
N ILE A 150 15.18 11.26 -2.25
CA ILE A 150 14.18 10.98 -1.23
C ILE A 150 14.43 9.60 -0.60
N TYR A 151 14.69 8.60 -1.42
CA TYR A 151 15.14 7.27 -0.98
C TYR A 151 16.56 7.38 -0.42
N LEU A 152 16.65 7.72 0.86
CA LEU A 152 17.89 7.91 1.60
C LEU A 152 17.76 7.27 2.98
N ALA A 153 18.80 6.56 3.40
CA ALA A 153 18.90 6.10 4.78
C ALA A 153 19.41 7.24 5.66
N GLU A 154 18.53 7.80 6.47
CA GLU A 154 18.87 8.83 7.46
C GLU A 154 18.62 8.27 8.88
N PRO A 155 19.55 7.46 9.44
CA PRO A 155 19.31 6.73 10.70
C PRO A 155 19.03 7.64 11.89
N GLN A 156 19.41 8.92 11.81
CA GLN A 156 19.11 9.96 12.81
C GLN A 156 17.68 10.48 12.71
N LYS A 157 16.91 10.12 11.68
CA LYS A 157 15.52 10.53 11.47
C LYS A 157 14.55 9.36 11.58
N GLN A 158 13.31 9.67 11.90
CA GLN A 158 12.20 8.72 11.98
C GLN A 158 10.90 9.37 11.52
N ASP A 159 9.99 8.53 11.01
CA ASP A 159 8.64 8.94 10.67
C ASP A 159 7.70 8.77 11.86
N TRP A 160 6.65 9.57 11.86
CA TRP A 160 5.57 9.46 12.82
C TRP A 160 4.26 9.14 12.13
N PHE A 161 3.58 8.11 12.64
CA PHE A 161 2.24 7.75 12.24
C PHE A 161 1.28 7.89 13.42
N VAL A 162 0.19 8.64 13.23
CA VAL A 162 -0.86 8.77 14.23
C VAL A 162 -2.15 8.22 13.66
N ASN A 163 -2.68 7.20 14.32
CA ASN A 163 -3.90 6.53 13.88
C ASN A 163 -5.13 7.11 14.59
N VAL A 164 -6.09 7.60 13.79
CA VAL A 164 -7.43 8.01 14.25
C VAL A 164 -8.45 7.04 13.65
N PRO A 165 -8.79 5.94 14.34
CA PRO A 165 -9.58 4.84 13.77
C PRO A 165 -11.09 5.12 13.81
N PHE A 166 -11.53 6.31 13.42
CA PHE A 166 -12.94 6.70 13.38
C PHE A 166 -13.35 7.17 11.99
N CYS A 167 -14.58 6.81 11.60
CA CYS A 167 -15.19 7.23 10.35
C CYS A 167 -16.67 7.62 10.57
N PRO A 168 -17.22 8.54 9.75
CA PRO A 168 -18.64 8.88 9.83
C PRO A 168 -19.56 7.76 9.33
N SER A 169 -19.08 6.91 8.41
CA SER A 169 -19.74 5.71 7.91
C SER A 169 -18.72 4.71 7.39
N ARG A 170 -19.12 3.44 7.23
CA ARG A 170 -18.27 2.37 6.71
C ARG A 170 -18.38 2.30 5.19
N CYS A 171 -17.29 2.54 4.48
CA CYS A 171 -17.20 2.27 3.04
C CYS A 171 -17.17 0.76 2.79
N HIS A 172 -17.89 0.26 1.77
CA HIS A 172 -18.10 -1.17 1.54
C HIS A 172 -16.82 -1.92 1.12
N TYR A 173 -15.88 -1.23 0.48
CA TYR A 173 -14.57 -1.79 0.10
C TYR A 173 -13.54 -1.74 1.23
N CYS A 174 -13.76 -0.91 2.26
CA CYS A 174 -12.75 -0.63 3.27
C CYS A 174 -12.57 -1.80 4.24
N SER A 175 -11.33 -2.19 4.45
CA SER A 175 -10.92 -3.20 5.40
C SER A 175 -10.11 -2.66 6.57
N PHE A 176 -9.94 -1.34 6.65
CA PHE A 176 -9.29 -0.73 7.80
C PHE A 176 -10.12 -0.93 9.07
N LEU A 177 -9.41 -1.14 10.17
CA LEU A 177 -10.03 -1.21 11.49
C LEU A 177 -10.42 0.20 11.91
N SER A 178 -11.66 0.57 11.60
CA SER A 178 -12.22 1.85 12.01
C SER A 178 -13.61 1.64 12.63
N GLU A 179 -13.88 2.42 13.65
CA GLU A 179 -15.20 2.47 14.29
C GLU A 179 -16.05 3.55 13.63
N VAL A 180 -17.30 3.22 13.30
CA VAL A 180 -18.28 4.23 12.88
C VAL A 180 -18.70 5.03 14.10
N ILE A 181 -18.53 6.36 14.03
CA ILE A 181 -18.92 7.26 15.12
C ILE A 181 -20.42 7.15 15.39
N ARG A 182 -20.75 6.93 16.66
CA ARG A 182 -22.10 6.86 17.20
C ARG A 182 -22.17 7.72 18.47
N PRO A 183 -23.37 8.10 18.95
CA PRO A 183 -23.52 8.88 20.19
C PRO A 183 -22.85 8.26 21.43
N LYS A 184 -22.61 6.94 21.40
CA LYS A 184 -21.95 6.19 22.48
C LYS A 184 -20.47 5.90 22.23
N SER A 185 -19.91 6.37 21.11
CA SER A 185 -18.46 6.21 20.84
C SER A 185 -17.67 7.02 21.86
N ASN A 186 -16.66 6.39 22.43
CA ASN A 186 -15.87 6.97 23.52
C ASN A 186 -14.75 7.87 22.97
N LEU A 187 -15.12 8.88 22.16
CA LEU A 187 -14.18 9.80 21.50
C LEU A 187 -13.33 10.63 22.46
N PRO A 188 -13.90 11.25 23.54
CA PRO A 188 -13.11 12.05 24.46
C PRO A 188 -11.99 11.23 25.11
N ASP A 189 -12.33 10.06 25.67
CA ASP A 189 -11.32 9.21 26.33
C ASP A 189 -10.28 8.71 25.33
N TYR A 190 -10.69 8.44 24.08
CA TYR A 190 -9.74 8.08 23.04
C TYR A 190 -8.77 9.22 22.72
N VAL A 191 -9.25 10.45 22.59
CA VAL A 191 -8.41 11.63 22.34
C VAL A 191 -7.42 11.81 23.49
N ASP A 192 -7.84 11.71 24.74
CA ASP A 192 -6.98 11.82 25.91
C ASP A 192 -5.90 10.73 25.93
N ALA A 193 -6.27 9.47 25.67
CA ALA A 193 -5.32 8.37 25.57
C ALA A 193 -4.33 8.55 24.41
N LEU A 194 -4.81 8.99 23.24
CA LEU A 194 -3.98 9.24 22.08
C LEU A 194 -2.98 10.37 22.32
N VAL A 195 -3.38 11.44 23.00
CA VAL A 195 -2.49 12.55 23.37
C VAL A 195 -1.40 12.08 24.34
N ARG A 196 -1.75 11.22 25.32
CA ARG A 196 -0.77 10.61 26.22
C ARG A 196 0.22 9.73 25.44
N ASP A 197 -0.28 8.93 24.51
CA ASP A 197 0.54 8.07 23.65
C ASP A 197 1.50 8.89 22.78
N ILE A 198 1.01 9.93 22.09
CA ILE A 198 1.85 10.83 21.28
C ILE A 198 2.95 11.48 22.13
N LYS A 199 2.62 12.00 23.32
CA LYS A 199 3.57 12.68 24.19
C LYS A 199 4.56 11.75 24.91
N SER A 200 4.30 10.44 24.91
CA SER A 200 5.18 9.46 25.53
C SER A 200 6.46 9.17 24.76
N VAL A 201 6.56 9.69 23.52
CA VAL A 201 7.70 9.44 22.64
C VAL A 201 8.98 9.98 23.23
N PRO A 202 9.99 9.13 23.52
CA PRO A 202 11.34 9.62 23.71
C PRO A 202 11.83 10.18 22.36
N MET A 203 12.08 11.49 22.32
CA MET A 203 12.59 12.18 21.11
C MET A 203 14.09 11.88 20.92
N THR A 204 14.40 10.64 20.58
CA THR A 204 15.79 10.20 20.36
C THR A 204 16.27 10.50 18.94
N LYS A 205 15.34 10.68 18.00
CA LYS A 205 15.62 10.97 16.58
C LYS A 205 14.84 12.19 16.10
N GLU A 206 15.38 12.88 15.10
CA GLU A 206 14.67 13.93 14.39
C GLU A 206 13.48 13.37 13.61
N ARG A 207 12.42 14.15 13.47
CA ARG A 207 11.28 13.77 12.61
C ARG A 207 11.63 14.03 11.15
N ARG A 208 11.27 13.11 10.28
CA ARG A 208 11.36 13.27 8.83
C ARG A 208 10.01 13.61 8.22
N ALA A 209 9.01 12.83 8.55
CA ALA A 209 7.64 13.05 8.13
C ALA A 209 6.65 12.65 9.22
N ILE A 210 5.50 13.32 9.23
CA ILE A 210 4.38 13.07 10.12
C ILE A 210 3.16 12.75 9.28
N TYR A 211 2.48 11.66 9.61
CA TYR A 211 1.29 11.22 8.91
C TYR A 211 0.16 10.87 9.87
N VAL A 212 -0.92 11.64 9.83
CA VAL A 212 -2.13 11.38 10.63
C VAL A 212 -3.20 10.79 9.71
N GLY A 213 -3.51 9.52 9.94
CA GLY A 213 -4.40 8.76 9.07
C GLY A 213 -5.23 7.74 9.84
N GLY A 214 -5.57 6.64 9.16
CA GLY A 214 -6.29 5.50 9.72
C GLY A 214 -7.72 5.38 9.23
N GLY A 215 -8.70 5.86 10.00
CA GLY A 215 -10.09 5.98 9.56
C GLY A 215 -10.28 7.28 8.78
N THR A 216 -10.67 8.32 9.48
CA THR A 216 -10.80 9.68 8.95
C THR A 216 -10.50 10.66 10.09
N PRO A 217 -9.27 11.19 10.22
CA PRO A 217 -8.89 12.12 11.28
C PRO A 217 -9.84 13.31 11.43
N THR A 218 -10.31 13.86 10.32
CA THR A 218 -11.28 14.98 10.31
C THR A 218 -12.70 14.58 10.73
N SER A 219 -12.94 13.32 11.10
CA SER A 219 -14.17 12.92 11.77
C SER A 219 -14.25 13.39 13.24
N LEU A 220 -13.11 13.75 13.84
CA LEU A 220 -13.04 14.44 15.12
C LEU A 220 -13.65 15.84 15.03
N SER A 221 -14.11 16.42 16.14
CA SER A 221 -14.49 17.85 16.18
C SER A 221 -13.25 18.73 15.95
N ALA A 222 -13.46 20.02 15.66
CA ALA A 222 -12.36 20.96 15.47
C ALA A 222 -11.48 21.06 16.74
N GLU A 223 -12.10 21.09 17.92
CA GLU A 223 -11.41 21.13 19.21
C GLU A 223 -10.62 19.84 19.47
N GLN A 224 -11.21 18.67 19.21
CA GLN A 224 -10.53 17.39 19.37
C GLN A 224 -9.34 17.25 18.40
N LEU A 225 -9.54 17.68 17.15
CA LEU A 225 -8.49 17.69 16.14
C LEU A 225 -7.34 18.63 16.55
N ASP A 226 -7.66 19.80 17.08
CA ASP A 226 -6.70 20.78 17.58
C ASP A 226 -5.86 20.22 18.74
N VAL A 227 -6.51 19.53 19.68
CA VAL A 227 -5.83 18.87 20.81
C VAL A 227 -4.89 17.78 20.34
N VAL A 228 -5.32 16.91 19.42
CA VAL A 228 -4.48 15.81 18.89
C VAL A 228 -3.29 16.36 18.12
N LEU A 229 -3.52 17.28 17.17
CA LEU A 229 -2.45 17.85 16.36
C LEU A 229 -1.49 18.72 17.18
N GLY A 230 -2.01 19.43 18.21
CA GLY A 230 -1.21 20.20 19.16
C GLY A 230 -0.28 19.36 20.02
N ALA A 231 -0.58 18.06 20.20
CA ALA A 231 0.30 17.14 20.92
C ALA A 231 1.52 16.71 20.10
N ILE A 232 1.50 16.88 18.76
CA ILE A 232 2.54 16.39 17.84
C ILE A 232 3.78 17.30 17.83
N ASP A 233 3.65 18.58 18.12
CA ASP A 233 4.75 19.59 18.11
C ASP A 233 5.59 19.56 16.82
N ALA A 234 4.92 19.76 15.68
CA ALA A 234 5.56 19.79 14.36
C ALA A 234 6.40 21.08 14.16
N LYS A 235 7.61 20.96 13.61
CA LYS A 235 8.60 22.05 13.44
C LYS A 235 9.01 22.26 11.98
N GLY A 236 8.05 22.19 11.05
CA GLY A 236 8.30 22.39 9.61
C GLY A 236 8.66 21.13 8.83
N GLU A 237 8.47 19.95 9.43
CA GLU A 237 8.53 18.67 8.73
C GLU A 237 7.38 18.53 7.72
N GLU A 238 7.46 17.55 6.82
CA GLU A 238 6.30 17.14 6.03
C GLU A 238 5.22 16.62 6.98
N PHE A 239 4.07 17.26 7.00
CA PHE A 239 2.97 16.92 7.90
C PHE A 239 1.69 16.70 7.10
N THR A 240 1.31 15.43 6.96
CA THR A 240 0.12 15.01 6.22
C THR A 240 -1.02 14.66 7.17
N VAL A 241 -2.23 15.14 6.87
CA VAL A 241 -3.48 14.73 7.55
C VAL A 241 -4.48 14.24 6.52
N GLU A 242 -5.01 13.03 6.73
CA GLU A 242 -6.08 12.48 5.90
C GLU A 242 -7.43 13.11 6.27
N ALA A 243 -7.98 13.94 5.38
CA ALA A 243 -9.39 14.30 5.35
C ALA A 243 -10.11 13.46 4.29
N GLY A 244 -9.91 12.14 4.36
CA GLY A 244 -10.31 11.18 3.33
C GLY A 244 -11.81 11.10 3.03
N ARG A 245 -12.63 11.77 3.84
CA ARG A 245 -14.07 11.94 3.68
C ARG A 245 -14.38 13.42 3.55
N PRO A 246 -14.71 13.92 2.35
CA PRO A 246 -15.01 15.34 2.10
C PRO A 246 -16.07 15.92 3.04
N ASP A 247 -17.11 15.13 3.35
CA ASP A 247 -18.21 15.48 4.25
C ASP A 247 -17.79 15.73 5.71
N THR A 248 -16.53 15.47 6.07
CA THR A 248 -16.02 15.74 7.43
C THR A 248 -15.23 17.03 7.53
N LEU A 249 -14.93 17.68 6.42
CA LEU A 249 -14.09 18.89 6.39
C LEU A 249 -14.97 20.14 6.55
N THR A 250 -14.57 21.03 7.44
CA THR A 250 -15.21 22.34 7.67
C THR A 250 -14.17 23.45 7.68
N ALA A 251 -14.58 24.70 7.48
CA ALA A 251 -13.68 25.82 7.52
C ALA A 251 -12.90 25.92 8.84
N GLU A 252 -13.55 25.60 9.97
CA GLU A 252 -12.91 25.56 11.29
C GLU A 252 -11.80 24.52 11.36
N LYS A 253 -12.07 23.30 10.86
CA LYS A 253 -11.05 22.24 10.83
C LYS A 253 -9.89 22.58 9.90
N VAL A 254 -10.15 23.18 8.74
CA VAL A 254 -9.11 23.67 7.84
C VAL A 254 -8.24 24.74 8.51
N SER A 255 -8.85 25.63 9.30
CA SER A 255 -8.12 26.60 10.13
C SER A 255 -7.23 25.92 11.17
N VAL A 256 -7.73 24.88 11.85
CA VAL A 256 -6.92 24.07 12.79
C VAL A 256 -5.75 23.42 12.07
N LEU A 257 -5.96 22.76 10.93
CA LEU A 257 -4.89 22.13 10.16
C LEU A 257 -3.77 23.15 9.83
N LYS A 258 -4.17 24.33 9.36
CA LYS A 258 -3.22 25.42 9.03
C LYS A 258 -2.44 25.91 10.24
N THR A 259 -3.13 26.17 11.35
CA THR A 259 -2.54 26.66 12.60
C THR A 259 -1.55 25.65 13.19
N ARG A 260 -1.80 24.36 13.02
CA ARG A 260 -0.96 23.27 13.51
C ARG A 260 0.19 22.88 12.57
N GLY A 261 0.39 23.63 11.48
CA GLY A 261 1.51 23.45 10.56
C GLY A 261 1.38 22.25 9.63
N VAL A 262 0.16 21.77 9.39
CA VAL A 262 -0.09 20.72 8.39
C VAL A 262 0.31 21.24 7.01
N THR A 263 1.07 20.44 6.27
CA THR A 263 1.58 20.83 4.94
C THR A 263 0.85 20.12 3.81
N ARG A 264 0.22 18.97 4.08
CA ARG A 264 -0.55 18.20 3.09
C ARG A 264 -1.87 17.69 3.67
N VAL A 265 -2.92 17.79 2.87
CA VAL A 265 -4.26 17.30 3.22
C VAL A 265 -4.76 16.36 2.11
N SER A 266 -5.29 15.20 2.48
CA SER A 266 -5.95 14.33 1.51
C SER A 266 -7.44 14.62 1.45
N VAL A 267 -7.95 14.96 0.27
CA VAL A 267 -9.39 15.06 -0.03
C VAL A 267 -9.72 13.98 -1.04
N ASN A 268 -10.23 12.83 -0.59
CA ASN A 268 -10.29 11.61 -1.40
C ASN A 268 -11.66 11.38 -2.04
N PRO A 269 -11.85 11.67 -3.35
CA PRO A 269 -13.11 11.45 -4.05
C PRO A 269 -13.45 9.97 -4.18
N GLN A 270 -12.50 9.14 -4.54
CA GLN A 270 -12.58 7.77 -5.05
C GLN A 270 -13.19 7.72 -6.46
N THR A 271 -14.21 8.53 -6.72
CA THR A 271 -14.91 8.72 -7.99
C THR A 271 -15.69 10.04 -7.96
N PHE A 272 -16.02 10.59 -9.12
CA PHE A 272 -16.96 11.71 -9.28
C PHE A 272 -18.33 11.26 -9.81
N LYS A 273 -18.68 9.97 -9.69
CA LYS A 273 -20.00 9.44 -10.02
C LYS A 273 -20.84 9.21 -8.75
N GLN A 274 -21.96 9.94 -8.62
CA GLN A 274 -22.79 9.88 -7.42
C GLN A 274 -23.33 8.48 -7.14
N GLU A 275 -23.84 7.80 -8.16
CA GLU A 275 -24.40 6.46 -8.02
C GLU A 275 -23.36 5.46 -7.49
N THR A 276 -22.12 5.62 -7.91
CA THR A 276 -21.01 4.80 -7.40
C THR A 276 -20.68 5.14 -5.94
N LEU A 277 -20.65 6.42 -5.56
CA LEU A 277 -20.47 6.83 -4.16
C LEU A 277 -21.52 6.18 -3.25
N ASP A 278 -22.77 6.17 -3.68
CA ASP A 278 -23.88 5.53 -2.96
C ASP A 278 -23.67 4.02 -2.83
N LEU A 279 -23.30 3.34 -3.93
CA LEU A 279 -23.03 1.90 -3.96
C LEU A 279 -21.86 1.48 -3.05
N ILE A 280 -20.84 2.32 -2.90
CA ILE A 280 -19.69 2.03 -2.04
C ILE A 280 -19.86 2.51 -0.59
N GLY A 281 -21.05 2.97 -0.22
CA GLY A 281 -21.38 3.38 1.15
C GLY A 281 -20.78 4.73 1.56
N ARG A 282 -20.44 5.59 0.60
CA ARG A 282 -20.05 6.97 0.84
C ARG A 282 -21.27 7.87 0.77
N ARG A 283 -21.65 8.45 1.92
CA ARG A 283 -22.93 9.18 2.07
C ARG A 283 -22.84 10.67 1.71
N HIS A 284 -21.72 11.12 1.13
CA HIS A 284 -21.56 12.49 0.69
C HIS A 284 -21.91 12.64 -0.79
N ARG A 285 -22.17 13.87 -1.20
CA ARG A 285 -22.42 14.21 -2.59
C ARG A 285 -21.12 14.55 -3.33
N VAL A 286 -21.17 14.48 -4.64
CA VAL A 286 -20.06 14.96 -5.48
C VAL A 286 -19.76 16.44 -5.20
N ASP A 287 -20.78 17.25 -4.97
CA ASP A 287 -20.62 18.67 -4.63
C ASP A 287 -19.82 18.89 -3.34
N ASP A 288 -19.93 18.00 -2.35
CA ASP A 288 -19.16 18.08 -1.11
C ASP A 288 -17.65 17.90 -1.36
N ILE A 289 -17.27 17.16 -2.42
CA ILE A 289 -15.87 17.01 -2.81
C ILE A 289 -15.32 18.34 -3.31
N PHE A 290 -16.05 19.03 -4.18
CA PHE A 290 -15.65 20.35 -4.68
C PHE A 290 -15.59 21.38 -3.58
N GLU A 291 -16.56 21.36 -2.67
CA GLU A 291 -16.58 22.29 -1.52
C GLU A 291 -15.40 22.05 -0.58
N ALA A 292 -15.11 20.78 -0.20
CA ALA A 292 -13.96 20.46 0.62
C ALA A 292 -12.64 20.87 -0.05
N TYR A 293 -12.51 20.64 -1.36
CA TYR A 293 -11.34 21.07 -2.12
C TYR A 293 -11.20 22.60 -2.15
N ARG A 294 -12.32 23.32 -2.38
CA ARG A 294 -12.36 24.79 -2.36
C ARG A 294 -11.90 25.34 -1.01
N LEU A 295 -12.42 24.83 0.11
CA LEU A 295 -12.04 25.24 1.45
C LEU A 295 -10.53 25.10 1.70
N VAL A 296 -9.93 23.99 1.28
CA VAL A 296 -8.49 23.75 1.44
C VAL A 296 -7.68 24.71 0.55
N ARG A 297 -8.11 24.95 -0.69
CA ARG A 297 -7.42 25.85 -1.62
C ARG A 297 -7.50 27.31 -1.19
N GLU A 298 -8.66 27.77 -0.72
CA GLU A 298 -8.84 29.15 -0.23
C GLU A 298 -8.02 29.43 1.04
N ALA A 299 -7.89 28.45 1.92
CA ALA A 299 -7.00 28.58 3.07
C ALA A 299 -5.54 28.69 2.67
N GLY A 300 -5.13 28.05 1.57
CA GLY A 300 -3.78 28.11 1.02
C GLY A 300 -2.71 27.46 1.90
N GLY A 301 -1.56 27.16 1.31
CA GLY A 301 -0.40 26.61 2.01
C GLY A 301 -0.40 25.09 2.16
N PHE A 302 -1.37 24.40 1.56
CA PHE A 302 -1.44 22.94 1.57
C PHE A 302 -1.11 22.35 0.20
N ASP A 303 -0.36 21.27 0.19
CA ASP A 303 -0.40 20.30 -0.89
C ASP A 303 -1.66 19.44 -0.72
N VAL A 304 -2.36 19.15 -1.80
CA VAL A 304 -3.57 18.31 -1.78
C VAL A 304 -3.30 16.98 -2.44
N ASN A 305 -3.69 15.88 -1.78
CA ASN A 305 -3.75 14.57 -2.38
C ASN A 305 -5.21 14.16 -2.66
N MET A 306 -5.45 13.49 -3.78
CA MET A 306 -6.71 12.87 -4.11
C MET A 306 -6.53 11.39 -4.44
N ASP A 307 -7.34 10.52 -3.82
CA ASP A 307 -7.34 9.10 -4.13
C ASP A 307 -8.52 8.74 -5.03
N PHE A 308 -8.25 7.88 -6.00
CA PHE A 308 -9.22 7.27 -6.89
C PHE A 308 -9.09 5.75 -6.86
N ILE A 309 -10.18 5.05 -7.14
CA ILE A 309 -10.19 3.58 -7.17
C ILE A 309 -10.74 3.13 -8.52
N THR A 310 -9.96 2.32 -9.25
CA THR A 310 -10.43 1.67 -10.47
C THR A 310 -11.38 0.52 -10.15
N MET A 311 -12.25 0.17 -11.07
CA MET A 311 -13.17 -0.98 -10.96
C MET A 311 -14.17 -0.89 -9.82
N LEU A 312 -14.58 0.31 -9.44
CA LEU A 312 -15.67 0.50 -8.48
C LEU A 312 -16.99 -0.03 -9.06
N PRO A 313 -17.92 -0.53 -8.20
CA PRO A 313 -19.21 -1.04 -8.64
C PRO A 313 -19.99 -0.05 -9.49
N GLY A 314 -20.51 -0.51 -10.63
CA GLY A 314 -21.34 0.31 -11.52
C GLY A 314 -20.57 1.35 -12.32
N GLU A 315 -19.24 1.37 -12.30
CA GLU A 315 -18.43 2.25 -13.13
C GLU A 315 -18.06 1.61 -14.48
N THR A 316 -18.26 2.40 -15.51
CA THR A 316 -17.74 2.13 -16.86
C THR A 316 -16.36 2.79 -17.04
N PHE A 317 -15.66 2.42 -18.10
CA PHE A 317 -14.43 3.11 -18.48
C PHE A 317 -14.63 4.62 -18.70
N GLU A 318 -15.75 5.01 -19.30
CA GLU A 318 -16.08 6.43 -19.55
C GLU A 318 -16.36 7.21 -18.25
N ASP A 319 -16.95 6.58 -17.23
CA ASP A 319 -17.12 7.19 -15.91
C ASP A 319 -15.77 7.44 -15.24
N PHE A 320 -14.86 6.47 -15.33
CA PHE A 320 -13.49 6.62 -14.81
C PHE A 320 -12.71 7.71 -15.56
N LYS A 321 -12.81 7.75 -16.90
CA LYS A 321 -12.21 8.83 -17.71
C LYS A 321 -12.68 10.20 -17.29
N ARG A 322 -13.99 10.36 -17.06
CA ARG A 322 -14.57 11.62 -16.57
C ARG A 322 -13.98 11.98 -15.21
N SER A 323 -13.85 11.02 -14.31
CA SER A 323 -13.26 11.25 -12.98
C SER A 323 -11.79 11.70 -13.09
N MET A 324 -11.00 11.11 -13.99
CA MET A 324 -9.62 11.52 -14.23
C MET A 324 -9.52 12.91 -14.85
N SER A 325 -10.41 13.25 -15.81
CA SER A 325 -10.46 14.60 -16.40
C SER A 325 -10.72 15.67 -15.32
N ILE A 326 -11.71 15.46 -14.46
CA ILE A 326 -12.01 16.37 -13.36
C ILE A 326 -10.81 16.48 -12.39
N ALA A 327 -10.15 15.37 -12.08
CA ALA A 327 -8.96 15.37 -11.23
C ALA A 327 -7.82 16.20 -11.81
N VAL A 328 -7.57 16.10 -13.11
CA VAL A 328 -6.58 16.91 -13.84
C VAL A 328 -6.94 18.39 -13.82
N ASP A 329 -8.22 18.72 -14.06
CA ASP A 329 -8.72 20.11 -14.05
C ASP A 329 -8.61 20.76 -12.66
N LEU A 330 -8.88 20.01 -11.59
CA LEU A 330 -8.67 20.44 -10.21
C LEU A 330 -7.19 20.62 -9.87
N ALA A 331 -6.33 19.90 -10.55
CA ALA A 331 -4.88 20.01 -10.46
C ALA A 331 -4.30 19.92 -9.03
N PRO A 332 -4.65 18.89 -8.20
CA PRO A 332 -4.02 18.69 -6.90
C PRO A 332 -2.51 18.41 -7.06
N GLU A 333 -1.75 18.47 -5.99
CA GLU A 333 -0.30 18.19 -6.01
C GLU A 333 0.00 16.70 -6.14
N ASN A 334 -0.89 15.85 -5.58
CA ASN A 334 -0.76 14.39 -5.61
C ASN A 334 -2.09 13.75 -6.05
N ILE A 335 -1.98 12.69 -6.82
CA ILE A 335 -3.10 11.81 -7.18
C ILE A 335 -2.65 10.38 -6.96
N THR A 336 -3.44 9.60 -6.21
CA THR A 336 -3.20 8.16 -6.07
C THR A 336 -4.32 7.39 -6.75
N VAL A 337 -3.95 6.48 -7.64
CA VAL A 337 -4.87 5.57 -8.31
C VAL A 337 -4.72 4.18 -7.71
N HIS A 338 -5.76 3.75 -7.01
CA HIS A 338 -5.84 2.44 -6.39
C HIS A 338 -6.59 1.46 -7.28
N SER A 339 -6.17 0.21 -7.24
CA SER A 339 -6.96 -0.89 -7.79
C SER A 339 -7.86 -1.46 -6.71
N LEU A 340 -9.15 -1.63 -7.01
CA LEU A 340 -10.10 -2.20 -6.05
C LEU A 340 -9.57 -3.53 -5.52
N SER A 341 -9.46 -3.63 -4.20
CA SER A 341 -9.00 -4.84 -3.53
C SER A 341 -10.04 -5.31 -2.52
N ILE A 342 -10.54 -6.53 -2.73
CA ILE A 342 -11.53 -7.13 -1.83
C ILE A 342 -10.78 -7.88 -0.72
N LYS A 343 -10.79 -7.31 0.46
CA LYS A 343 -10.09 -7.84 1.63
C LYS A 343 -11.08 -8.41 2.65
N ARG A 344 -10.63 -9.44 3.36
CA ARG A 344 -11.36 -9.96 4.52
C ARG A 344 -11.74 -8.82 5.47
N GLY A 345 -12.98 -8.79 5.91
CA GLY A 345 -13.51 -7.74 6.77
C GLY A 345 -14.12 -6.54 6.02
N SER A 346 -14.09 -6.48 4.70
CA SER A 346 -14.87 -5.52 3.91
C SER A 346 -16.29 -6.06 3.65
N VAL A 347 -17.26 -5.17 3.46
CA VAL A 347 -18.65 -5.56 3.09
C VAL A 347 -18.63 -6.32 1.77
N PHE A 348 -17.79 -5.92 0.80
CA PHE A 348 -17.66 -6.62 -0.47
C PHE A 348 -17.16 -8.06 -0.33
N ALA A 349 -16.30 -8.35 0.64
CA ALA A 349 -15.91 -9.73 0.93
C ALA A 349 -17.04 -10.53 1.58
N GLU A 350 -17.81 -9.91 2.49
CA GLU A 350 -18.98 -10.52 3.15
C GLU A 350 -20.08 -10.85 2.14
N THR A 351 -20.33 -9.96 1.16
CA THR A 351 -21.33 -10.12 0.10
C THR A 351 -20.84 -10.91 -1.11
N LYS A 352 -19.58 -11.36 -1.11
CA LYS A 352 -18.93 -12.08 -2.23
C LYS A 352 -19.05 -11.29 -3.55
N TYR A 353 -18.81 -9.98 -3.48
CA TYR A 353 -18.83 -9.13 -4.67
C TYR A 353 -17.88 -9.67 -5.73
N ASP A 354 -18.38 -9.85 -6.95
CA ASP A 354 -17.58 -10.28 -8.10
C ASP A 354 -16.80 -9.08 -8.65
N ASN A 355 -15.47 -9.22 -8.69
CA ASN A 355 -14.53 -8.19 -9.17
C ASN A 355 -13.82 -8.61 -10.46
N PHE A 356 -14.44 -9.47 -11.26
CA PHE A 356 -13.89 -9.88 -12.55
C PHE A 356 -13.72 -8.66 -13.48
N SER A 357 -12.64 -8.60 -14.25
CA SER A 357 -12.23 -7.39 -14.94
C SER A 357 -12.15 -7.50 -16.46
N ASP A 358 -11.98 -8.67 -17.04
CA ASP A 358 -11.80 -8.88 -18.49
C ASP A 358 -10.94 -7.79 -19.19
N GLY A 359 -9.78 -7.47 -18.59
CA GLY A 359 -8.87 -6.45 -19.11
C GLY A 359 -9.22 -4.99 -18.78
N LEU A 360 -10.42 -4.71 -18.24
CA LEU A 360 -10.85 -3.34 -17.95
C LEU A 360 -9.97 -2.65 -16.88
N ALA A 361 -9.52 -3.39 -15.86
CA ALA A 361 -8.64 -2.85 -14.84
C ALA A 361 -7.30 -2.36 -15.40
N GLU A 362 -6.73 -3.13 -16.34
CA GLU A 362 -5.53 -2.76 -17.08
C GLU A 362 -5.73 -1.48 -17.91
N HIS A 363 -6.86 -1.39 -18.62
CA HIS A 363 -7.19 -0.21 -19.41
C HIS A 363 -7.36 1.04 -18.54
N MET A 364 -8.05 0.93 -17.39
CA MET A 364 -8.20 2.05 -16.46
C MET A 364 -6.85 2.51 -15.92
N SER A 365 -6.00 1.56 -15.50
CA SER A 365 -4.66 1.88 -14.95
C SER A 365 -3.74 2.51 -16.00
N ALA A 366 -3.74 1.99 -17.22
CA ALA A 366 -2.96 2.54 -18.33
C ALA A 366 -3.43 3.95 -18.72
N TYR A 367 -4.74 4.16 -18.83
CA TYR A 367 -5.31 5.47 -19.11
C TYR A 367 -5.00 6.49 -18.01
N ALA A 368 -5.12 6.10 -16.72
CA ALA A 368 -4.76 6.99 -15.63
C ALA A 368 -3.30 7.44 -15.73
N ARG A 369 -2.39 6.51 -16.02
CA ARG A 369 -0.97 6.83 -16.23
C ARG A 369 -0.80 7.83 -17.38
N GLU A 370 -1.35 7.54 -18.54
CA GLU A 370 -1.24 8.38 -19.73
C GLU A 370 -1.72 9.80 -19.47
N VAL A 371 -2.92 9.97 -18.93
CA VAL A 371 -3.51 11.31 -18.74
C VAL A 371 -2.81 12.10 -17.65
N LEU A 372 -2.34 11.44 -16.58
CA LEU A 372 -1.62 12.10 -15.49
C LEU A 372 -0.19 12.50 -15.91
N GLU A 373 0.52 11.66 -16.66
CA GLU A 373 1.82 12.01 -17.24
C GLU A 373 1.71 13.17 -18.24
N ALA A 374 0.68 13.18 -19.08
CA ALA A 374 0.39 14.29 -20.00
C ALA A 374 0.08 15.60 -19.24
N ALA A 375 -0.50 15.51 -18.04
CA ALA A 375 -0.77 16.65 -17.15
C ALA A 375 0.44 17.05 -16.28
N GLY A 376 1.62 16.45 -16.49
CA GLY A 376 2.86 16.79 -15.80
C GLY A 376 3.08 16.11 -14.46
N TYR A 377 2.27 15.11 -14.12
CA TYR A 377 2.53 14.27 -12.95
C TYR A 377 3.54 13.17 -13.28
N ARG A 378 4.26 12.70 -12.25
CA ARG A 378 5.14 11.54 -12.37
C ARG A 378 4.81 10.50 -11.31
N PRO A 379 4.86 9.20 -11.64
CA PRO A 379 4.70 8.14 -10.65
C PRO A 379 5.88 8.20 -9.67
N TYR A 380 5.60 8.09 -8.35
CA TYR A 380 6.66 8.21 -7.34
C TYR A 380 6.64 7.13 -6.25
N TYR A 381 5.56 6.37 -6.13
CA TYR A 381 5.52 5.15 -5.34
C TYR A 381 4.51 4.16 -5.90
N THR A 382 4.73 2.89 -5.61
CA THR A 382 3.82 1.82 -6.00
C THR A 382 3.81 0.71 -4.96
N TYR A 383 2.66 0.09 -4.84
CA TYR A 383 2.53 -1.16 -4.10
C TYR A 383 1.43 -2.03 -4.69
N ARG A 384 1.62 -3.34 -4.56
CA ARG A 384 0.66 -4.32 -4.99
C ARG A 384 -0.06 -4.91 -3.78
N GLN A 385 -1.32 -5.22 -3.94
CA GLN A 385 -2.09 -5.91 -2.91
C GLN A 385 -2.53 -7.27 -3.45
N LYS A 386 -2.74 -8.20 -2.55
CA LYS A 386 -3.41 -9.46 -2.89
C LYS A 386 -4.88 -9.18 -3.17
N ASN A 387 -5.47 -9.96 -4.10
CA ASN A 387 -6.89 -9.86 -4.46
C ASN A 387 -7.32 -8.48 -5.02
N THR A 388 -6.42 -7.79 -5.71
CA THR A 388 -6.81 -6.62 -6.52
C THR A 388 -7.46 -7.06 -7.82
N THR A 389 -8.47 -6.32 -8.26
CA THR A 389 -9.10 -6.53 -9.55
C THR A 389 -8.07 -6.38 -10.67
N GLY A 390 -8.06 -7.32 -11.62
CA GLY A 390 -7.07 -7.34 -12.71
C GLY A 390 -5.61 -7.40 -12.25
N ARG A 391 -5.35 -7.59 -10.93
CA ARG A 391 -4.02 -7.66 -10.30
C ARG A 391 -3.12 -6.47 -10.54
N GLN A 392 -3.76 -5.34 -10.79
CA GLN A 392 -3.04 -4.10 -10.97
C GLN A 392 -2.43 -3.62 -9.64
N GLU A 393 -1.41 -2.80 -9.76
CA GLU A 393 -0.79 -2.07 -8.66
C GLU A 393 -1.59 -0.83 -8.27
N ASN A 394 -1.24 -0.27 -7.13
CA ASN A 394 -1.64 1.07 -6.72
C ASN A 394 -0.45 1.99 -7.00
N VAL A 395 -0.69 3.12 -7.64
CA VAL A 395 0.36 4.07 -8.02
C VAL A 395 0.01 5.46 -7.52
N GLY A 396 0.95 6.08 -6.81
CA GLY A 396 0.88 7.49 -6.47
C GLY A 396 1.65 8.33 -7.48
N TYR A 397 1.01 9.40 -7.94
CA TYR A 397 1.55 10.38 -8.87
C TYR A 397 1.70 11.72 -8.17
N ALA A 398 2.75 12.46 -8.49
CA ALA A 398 3.02 13.76 -7.93
C ALA A 398 3.46 14.77 -8.99
N LYS A 399 3.13 16.04 -8.79
CA LYS A 399 3.76 17.13 -9.52
C LYS A 399 5.24 17.27 -9.10
N PRO A 400 6.09 17.90 -9.89
CA PRO A 400 7.49 18.14 -9.53
C PRO A 400 7.63 18.78 -8.13
N ASN A 401 8.52 18.21 -7.31
CA ASN A 401 8.80 18.65 -5.92
C ASN A 401 7.60 18.50 -4.95
N LYS A 402 6.59 17.69 -5.28
CA LYS A 402 5.40 17.46 -4.45
C LYS A 402 5.26 16.03 -3.96
N VAL A 403 6.32 15.23 -4.04
CA VAL A 403 6.36 13.86 -3.54
C VAL A 403 6.06 13.84 -2.03
N CYS A 404 5.22 12.92 -1.60
CA CYS A 404 5.00 12.64 -0.17
C CYS A 404 6.10 11.71 0.32
N LYS A 405 7.00 12.21 1.18
CA LYS A 405 8.13 11.46 1.72
C LYS A 405 7.67 10.25 2.52
N TYR A 406 6.66 10.43 3.38
CA TYR A 406 6.10 9.34 4.17
C TYR A 406 5.67 8.15 3.32
N ASN A 407 5.04 8.40 2.15
CA ASN A 407 4.62 7.33 1.24
C ASN A 407 5.81 6.54 0.68
N VAL A 408 6.90 7.23 0.35
CA VAL A 408 8.15 6.58 -0.07
C VAL A 408 8.74 5.79 1.10
N ASP A 409 8.88 6.40 2.26
CA ASP A 409 9.54 5.80 3.42
C ASP A 409 8.83 4.54 3.93
N ILE A 410 7.49 4.53 3.96
CA ILE A 410 6.73 3.35 4.38
C ILE A 410 6.79 2.21 3.34
N MET A 411 6.82 2.56 2.04
CA MET A 411 6.91 1.56 0.96
C MET A 411 8.30 0.96 0.84
N GLU A 412 9.33 1.78 0.89
CA GLU A 412 10.72 1.34 0.70
C GLU A 412 11.39 0.89 2.02
N GLU A 413 10.74 1.13 3.17
CA GLU A 413 11.28 0.80 4.51
C GLU A 413 12.64 1.47 4.75
N THR A 414 12.69 2.80 4.60
CA THR A 414 13.89 3.61 4.72
C THR A 414 14.12 4.13 6.13
N HIS A 415 13.05 4.34 6.91
CA HIS A 415 13.09 4.95 8.24
C HIS A 415 12.33 4.13 9.29
N ASP A 416 12.72 4.29 10.54
CA ASP A 416 11.90 3.84 11.66
C ASP A 416 10.55 4.58 11.64
N ILE A 417 9.50 3.90 12.05
CA ILE A 417 8.17 4.50 12.19
C ILE A 417 7.76 4.43 13.65
N TYR A 418 7.60 5.58 14.27
CA TYR A 418 6.96 5.70 15.56
C TYR A 418 5.45 5.85 15.35
N ALA A 419 4.67 4.92 15.88
CA ALA A 419 3.24 4.90 15.64
C ALA A 419 2.46 5.02 16.96
N SER A 420 1.39 5.83 16.95
CA SER A 420 0.47 6.04 18.07
C SER A 420 -0.96 5.82 17.65
N GLY A 421 -1.77 5.35 18.60
CA GLY A 421 -3.21 5.12 18.40
C GLY A 421 -3.59 3.65 18.19
N ALA A 422 -4.83 3.32 18.47
CA ALA A 422 -5.34 1.94 18.41
C ALA A 422 -5.12 1.33 17.02
N GLY A 423 -4.50 0.15 16.96
CA GLY A 423 -4.19 -0.57 15.73
C GLY A 423 -3.00 -0.04 14.93
N ALA A 424 -2.32 1.00 15.39
CA ALA A 424 -1.08 1.49 14.79
C ALA A 424 0.06 0.46 14.94
N ILE A 425 1.07 0.53 14.09
CA ILE A 425 2.21 -0.38 14.12
C ILE A 425 3.50 0.42 14.03
N SER A 426 4.24 0.43 15.12
CA SER A 426 5.61 0.95 15.15
C SER A 426 6.55 -0.02 14.44
N LYS A 427 7.57 0.52 13.79
CA LYS A 427 8.54 -0.25 13.02
C LYS A 427 9.95 0.24 13.36
N ARG A 428 10.86 -0.70 13.59
CA ARG A 428 12.29 -0.42 13.78
C ARG A 428 13.12 -1.18 12.77
N LEU A 429 14.04 -0.47 12.12
CA LEU A 429 14.89 -0.98 11.06
C LEU A 429 16.30 -1.22 11.61
N PHE A 430 16.91 -2.34 11.22
CA PHE A 430 18.28 -2.68 11.60
C PHE A 430 19.15 -2.82 10.35
N GLY A 431 20.38 -2.38 10.41
CA GLY A 431 21.28 -2.29 9.27
C GLY A 431 21.57 -3.59 8.51
N ASN A 432 21.16 -4.75 9.07
CA ASN A 432 21.28 -6.06 8.45
C ASN A 432 20.00 -6.48 7.68
N GLY A 433 19.07 -5.57 7.42
CA GLY A 433 17.77 -5.85 6.77
C GLY A 433 16.72 -6.47 7.69
N ARG A 434 17.02 -6.63 9.00
CA ARG A 434 16.04 -7.06 10.00
C ARG A 434 15.07 -5.91 10.29
N ILE A 435 13.78 -6.23 10.36
CA ILE A 435 12.72 -5.29 10.70
C ILE A 435 11.90 -5.87 11.84
N GLU A 436 11.78 -5.11 12.90
CA GLU A 436 10.89 -5.43 14.01
C GLU A 436 9.65 -4.55 14.00
N ARG A 437 8.56 -5.08 14.50
CA ARG A 437 7.26 -4.40 14.56
C ARG A 437 6.63 -4.56 15.92
N LEU A 438 6.15 -3.46 16.47
CA LEU A 438 5.32 -3.42 17.66
C LEU A 438 3.93 -2.91 17.27
N ALA A 439 2.93 -3.76 17.47
CA ALA A 439 1.54 -3.41 17.16
C ALA A 439 0.83 -2.91 18.42
N GLU A 440 0.10 -1.82 18.29
CA GLU A 440 -0.86 -1.36 19.28
C GLU A 440 -2.09 -2.26 19.35
N VAL A 441 -2.81 -2.22 20.46
CA VAL A 441 -4.09 -2.92 20.58
C VAL A 441 -5.07 -2.39 19.54
N LYS A 442 -5.73 -3.29 18.81
CA LYS A 442 -6.57 -2.92 17.66
C LYS A 442 -7.91 -2.33 18.08
N GLU A 443 -8.53 -2.90 19.10
CA GLU A 443 -9.84 -2.48 19.57
C GLU A 443 -9.72 -1.27 20.49
N ILE A 444 -10.55 -0.26 20.27
CA ILE A 444 -10.52 0.99 21.04
C ILE A 444 -10.64 0.75 22.53
N LYS A 445 -11.58 -0.10 22.95
CA LYS A 445 -11.74 -0.43 24.37
C LYS A 445 -10.47 -1.02 24.97
N GLY A 446 -9.90 -2.00 24.32
CA GLY A 446 -8.64 -2.63 24.79
C GLY A 446 -7.45 -1.66 24.77
N TYR A 447 -7.41 -0.72 23.81
CA TYR A 447 -6.40 0.33 23.76
C TYR A 447 -6.51 1.27 24.96
N LEU A 448 -7.71 1.70 25.32
CA LEU A 448 -7.96 2.55 26.49
C LEU A 448 -7.59 1.85 27.80
N GLU A 449 -7.95 0.59 27.94
CA GLU A 449 -7.66 -0.20 29.16
C GLU A 449 -6.14 -0.48 29.35
N ARG A 450 -5.38 -0.53 28.25
CA ARG A 450 -3.97 -0.96 28.27
C ARG A 450 -2.99 0.13 27.80
N ILE A 451 -3.42 1.38 27.76
CA ILE A 451 -2.60 2.47 27.22
C ILE A 451 -1.24 2.61 27.94
N ASP A 452 -1.20 2.49 29.25
CA ASP A 452 0.04 2.61 30.03
C ASP A 452 1.00 1.44 29.73
N GLU A 453 0.48 0.23 29.58
CA GLU A 453 1.26 -0.94 29.18
C GLU A 453 1.84 -0.75 27.78
N MET A 454 1.04 -0.24 26.82
CA MET A 454 1.48 -0.03 25.44
C MET A 454 2.53 1.07 25.35
N ILE A 455 2.38 2.15 26.10
CA ILE A 455 3.39 3.21 26.22
C ILE A 455 4.72 2.64 26.75
N ALA A 456 4.67 1.86 27.84
CA ALA A 456 5.87 1.26 28.40
C ALA A 456 6.58 0.33 27.41
N LYS A 457 5.82 -0.52 26.69
CA LYS A 457 6.38 -1.40 25.64
C LYS A 457 7.00 -0.62 24.51
N LYS A 458 6.40 0.48 24.10
CA LYS A 458 6.89 1.32 23.02
C LYS A 458 8.19 2.03 23.39
N ILE A 459 8.26 2.57 24.61
CA ILE A 459 9.50 3.16 25.15
C ILE A 459 10.62 2.11 25.16
N ASP A 460 10.33 0.89 25.61
CA ASP A 460 11.33 -0.19 25.61
C ASP A 460 11.72 -0.63 24.19
N PHE A 461 10.75 -0.70 23.27
CA PHE A 461 10.98 -1.07 21.87
C PHE A 461 11.92 -0.11 21.13
N PHE A 462 11.90 1.19 21.46
CA PHE A 462 12.78 2.20 20.87
C PHE A 462 14.01 2.53 21.75
N ARG A 463 14.17 1.86 22.89
CA ARG A 463 15.39 1.98 23.69
C ARG A 463 16.57 1.35 22.92
N ASP A 464 17.70 2.05 22.87
CA ASP A 464 18.97 1.58 22.26
C ASP A 464 19.64 0.48 23.07
#